data_23003f45f325eedf5031c1440206390b
#
_entry.id   23003f45f325eedf5031c1440206390b
#
_cell.length_a   1.000
_cell.length_b   1.000
_cell.length_c   1.000
_cell.angle_alpha   90.00
_cell.angle_beta   90.00
_cell.angle_gamma   90.00
#
_symmetry.space_group_name_H-M   'P 1'
#
loop_
_entity.id
_entity.type
_entity.pdbx_description
1 polymer ?
#
loop_
_entity_poly.entity_id
_entity_poly.type
_entity_poly.pdbx_seq_one_letter_code
_entity_poly.pdbx_strand_id
1 'polypeptide(L)'
;MSEAVSEARGAPSLLQTIVLTAAAMVAFAANSLLCRLALQHEGIDPASFGSIRLVSGALTLALVVRLRARPPSPARVDWLAAAMLFAYVAFFSFAYLSLPAGTGALILFGAVQLTMLGAGLGSGERFGPVAWLGFVLAAGGLVYLVLPGVAAPPLLGAVLMAVAGVAWGVYSLRGRGVADPLAATARNFLRAVPLALALSLVFIARAHADATGIALAVASGALTSGLGYVVWYAALARLSAMQAATVQLSVPLLAAIGGVLLLSEAITPRLAAASVAILGGIAIVLSQKSRSARR
;
A
#
# COMPACT_ATOMS: atom_id res chain seq x y z
N MET A 1 -13.04 -0.39 46.88
CA MET A 1 -12.31 -1.51 46.24
C MET A 1 -12.62 -1.67 44.76
N SER A 2 -13.29 -0.68 44.14
CA SER A 2 -13.69 -0.71 42.69
C SER A 2 -12.84 0.16 41.78
N GLU A 3 -12.00 1.05 42.30
CA GLU A 3 -11.15 1.94 41.48
C GLU A 3 -9.76 1.39 41.14
N ALA A 4 -9.29 0.37 41.87
CA ALA A 4 -7.97 -0.21 41.67
C ALA A 4 -7.89 -1.23 40.51
N VAL A 5 -9.00 -1.63 39.89
CA VAL A 5 -9.05 -2.61 38.78
C VAL A 5 -9.06 -1.95 37.39
N SER A 6 -9.22 -0.61 37.33
CA SER A 6 -9.25 0.15 36.06
C SER A 6 -7.86 0.55 35.54
N GLU A 7 -6.82 0.54 36.36
CA GLU A 7 -5.46 1.03 35.99
C GLU A 7 -4.55 -0.01 35.36
N ALA A 8 -4.96 -1.28 35.19
CA ALA A 8 -4.11 -2.36 34.66
C ALA A 8 -4.19 -2.55 33.13
N ARG A 9 -4.74 -1.61 32.36
CA ARG A 9 -4.48 -1.54 30.92
C ARG A 9 -3.22 -0.70 30.72
N GLY A 10 -2.07 -1.35 30.92
CA GLY A 10 -0.75 -0.74 30.76
C GLY A 10 -0.66 0.05 29.45
N ALA A 11 -0.09 1.25 29.50
CA ALA A 11 0.23 2.05 28.33
C ALA A 11 0.90 1.16 27.27
N PRO A 12 0.52 1.26 25.99
CA PRO A 12 1.07 0.39 24.95
C PRO A 12 2.59 0.51 24.96
N SER A 13 3.29 -0.62 25.13
CA SER A 13 4.76 -0.59 25.23
C SER A 13 5.32 -0.05 23.90
N LEU A 14 6.33 0.81 23.97
CA LEU A 14 7.03 1.35 22.82
C LEU A 14 7.53 0.20 21.92
N LEU A 15 8.06 -0.87 22.53
CA LEU A 15 8.53 -2.07 21.82
C LEU A 15 7.40 -2.69 20.98
N GLN A 16 6.19 -2.85 21.55
CA GLN A 16 5.06 -3.43 20.83
C GLN A 16 4.65 -2.54 19.64
N THR A 17 4.68 -1.21 19.79
CA THR A 17 4.40 -0.28 18.70
C THR A 17 5.43 -0.40 17.58
N ILE A 18 6.73 -0.49 17.93
CA ILE A 18 7.82 -0.67 16.96
C ILE A 18 7.66 -2.00 16.22
N VAL A 19 7.44 -3.10 16.93
CA VAL A 19 7.30 -4.45 16.33
C VAL A 19 6.10 -4.51 15.36
N LEU A 20 4.93 -4.01 15.77
CA LEU A 20 3.74 -3.99 14.90
C LEU A 20 3.97 -3.12 13.67
N THR A 21 4.59 -1.96 13.84
CA THR A 21 4.89 -1.06 12.72
C THR A 21 5.88 -1.69 11.75
N ALA A 22 6.97 -2.25 12.24
CA ALA A 22 7.97 -2.94 11.42
C ALA A 22 7.36 -4.13 10.66
N ALA A 23 6.57 -4.97 11.34
CA ALA A 23 5.88 -6.09 10.72
C ALA A 23 4.92 -5.65 9.60
N ALA A 24 4.17 -4.56 9.81
CA ALA A 24 3.29 -4.01 8.77
C ALA A 24 4.09 -3.46 7.57
N MET A 25 5.21 -2.76 7.78
CA MET A 25 6.05 -2.24 6.70
C MET A 25 6.68 -3.38 5.89
N VAL A 26 7.16 -4.43 6.58
CA VAL A 26 7.66 -5.65 5.92
C VAL A 26 6.54 -6.34 5.12
N ALA A 27 5.33 -6.45 5.65
CA ALA A 27 4.20 -7.04 4.92
C ALA A 27 3.88 -6.24 3.64
N PHE A 28 3.88 -4.91 3.71
CA PHE A 28 3.63 -4.07 2.54
C PHE A 28 4.74 -4.18 1.48
N ALA A 29 6.00 -4.24 1.90
CA ALA A 29 7.12 -4.47 1.00
C ALA A 29 7.07 -5.88 0.38
N ALA A 30 6.80 -6.90 1.20
CA ALA A 30 6.67 -8.29 0.76
C ALA A 30 5.56 -8.47 -0.28
N ASN A 31 4.49 -7.67 -0.22
CA ASN A 31 3.44 -7.71 -1.23
C ASN A 31 3.95 -7.37 -2.64
N SER A 32 4.85 -6.37 -2.75
CA SER A 32 5.52 -6.04 -4.02
C SER A 32 6.45 -7.18 -4.49
N LEU A 33 7.20 -7.75 -3.55
CA LEU A 33 8.13 -8.85 -3.84
C LEU A 33 7.39 -10.11 -4.29
N LEU A 34 6.32 -10.50 -3.60
CA LEU A 34 5.51 -11.69 -3.95
C LEU A 34 4.85 -11.54 -5.32
N CYS A 35 4.30 -10.36 -5.61
CA CYS A 35 3.71 -10.09 -6.92
C CYS A 35 4.75 -10.14 -8.03
N ARG A 36 5.91 -9.47 -7.84
CA ARG A 36 6.99 -9.48 -8.82
C ARG A 36 7.54 -10.90 -9.03
N LEU A 37 7.77 -11.64 -7.95
CA LEU A 37 8.26 -13.02 -8.01
C LEU A 37 7.32 -13.94 -8.79
N ALA A 38 6.00 -13.84 -8.55
CA ALA A 38 5.00 -14.63 -9.23
C ALA A 38 4.94 -14.37 -10.75
N LEU A 39 5.08 -13.09 -11.13
CA LEU A 39 4.88 -12.65 -12.51
C LEU A 39 6.15 -12.70 -13.35
N GLN A 40 7.34 -12.50 -12.77
CA GLN A 40 8.61 -12.51 -13.54
C GLN A 40 8.97 -13.90 -14.08
N HIS A 41 8.49 -14.97 -13.46
CA HIS A 41 8.72 -16.35 -13.87
C HIS A 41 7.53 -16.93 -14.66
N GLU A 42 6.58 -16.09 -15.05
CA GLU A 42 5.38 -16.50 -15.79
C GLU A 42 4.58 -17.65 -15.11
N GLY A 43 4.71 -17.75 -13.76
CA GLY A 43 4.03 -18.78 -12.99
C GLY A 43 2.53 -18.50 -12.85
N ILE A 44 2.07 -17.29 -13.14
CA ILE A 44 0.66 -16.91 -13.10
C ILE A 44 0.45 -15.63 -13.93
N ASP A 45 -0.70 -15.48 -14.56
CA ASP A 45 -1.09 -14.24 -15.21
C ASP A 45 -1.55 -13.15 -14.19
N PRO A 46 -1.42 -11.86 -14.51
CA PRO A 46 -1.71 -10.79 -13.57
C PRO A 46 -3.18 -10.67 -13.15
N ALA A 47 -4.13 -11.08 -14.00
CA ALA A 47 -5.55 -11.06 -13.66
C ALA A 47 -5.89 -12.15 -12.65
N SER A 48 -5.38 -13.38 -12.88
CA SER A 48 -5.51 -14.49 -11.94
C SER A 48 -4.82 -14.20 -10.61
N PHE A 49 -3.59 -13.62 -10.62
CA PHE A 49 -2.90 -13.19 -9.42
C PHE A 49 -3.75 -12.22 -8.60
N GLY A 50 -4.27 -11.16 -9.24
CA GLY A 50 -5.12 -10.16 -8.58
C GLY A 50 -6.40 -10.75 -7.99
N SER A 51 -7.04 -11.66 -8.71
CA SER A 51 -8.27 -12.35 -8.26
C SER A 51 -8.02 -13.26 -7.07
N ILE A 52 -6.99 -14.09 -7.12
CA ILE A 52 -6.61 -15.00 -6.01
C ILE A 52 -6.19 -14.17 -4.79
N ARG A 53 -5.42 -13.09 -4.98
CA ARG A 53 -5.04 -12.15 -3.92
C ARG A 53 -6.26 -11.53 -3.23
N LEU A 54 -7.25 -11.04 -3.99
CA LEU A 54 -8.46 -10.43 -3.43
C LEU A 54 -9.33 -11.47 -2.72
N VAL A 55 -9.51 -12.66 -3.28
CA VAL A 55 -10.29 -13.74 -2.67
C VAL A 55 -9.65 -14.21 -1.37
N SER A 56 -8.36 -14.54 -1.37
CA SER A 56 -7.65 -15.02 -0.18
C SER A 56 -7.58 -13.95 0.91
N GLY A 57 -7.37 -12.68 0.53
CA GLY A 57 -7.43 -11.54 1.45
C GLY A 57 -8.82 -11.32 2.04
N ALA A 58 -9.88 -11.43 1.22
CA ALA A 58 -11.27 -11.33 1.66
C ALA A 58 -11.63 -12.44 2.68
N LEU A 59 -11.23 -13.68 2.39
CA LEU A 59 -11.47 -14.82 3.27
C LEU A 59 -10.75 -14.65 4.62
N THR A 60 -9.47 -14.26 4.58
CA THR A 60 -8.66 -14.02 5.78
C THR A 60 -9.27 -12.89 6.63
N LEU A 61 -9.60 -11.76 6.03
CA LEU A 61 -10.20 -10.64 6.74
C LEU A 61 -11.59 -10.98 7.29
N ALA A 62 -12.41 -11.69 6.52
CA ALA A 62 -13.73 -12.14 6.96
C ALA A 62 -13.61 -13.09 8.16
N LEU A 63 -12.67 -14.02 8.13
CA LEU A 63 -12.38 -14.92 9.25
C LEU A 63 -11.95 -14.14 10.50
N VAL A 64 -10.99 -13.24 10.37
CA VAL A 64 -10.52 -12.40 11.50
C VAL A 64 -11.64 -11.57 12.07
N VAL A 65 -12.49 -10.95 11.23
CA VAL A 65 -13.64 -10.16 11.69
C VAL A 65 -14.68 -11.02 12.41
N ARG A 66 -14.93 -12.26 11.93
CA ARG A 66 -15.86 -13.20 12.58
C ARG A 66 -15.36 -13.73 13.93
N LEU A 67 -14.05 -13.92 14.05
CA LEU A 67 -13.44 -14.43 15.29
C LEU A 67 -13.27 -13.36 16.37
N ARG A 68 -13.56 -12.09 16.07
CA ARG A 68 -13.53 -11.04 17.08
C ARG A 68 -14.68 -11.19 18.06
N ALA A 69 -14.39 -10.89 19.34
CA ALA A 69 -15.41 -10.82 20.39
C ALA A 69 -16.42 -9.65 20.16
N ARG A 70 -16.02 -8.63 19.38
CA ARG A 70 -16.86 -7.44 19.11
C ARG A 70 -17.54 -7.56 17.74
N PRO A 71 -18.89 -7.42 17.69
CA PRO A 71 -19.59 -7.42 16.41
C PRO A 71 -19.11 -6.25 15.52
N PRO A 72 -19.05 -6.43 14.18
CA PRO A 72 -18.65 -5.37 13.26
C PRO A 72 -19.66 -4.22 13.31
N SER A 73 -19.15 -2.99 13.32
CA SER A 73 -20.01 -1.80 13.26
C SER A 73 -20.79 -1.75 11.96
N PRO A 74 -22.09 -1.40 11.98
CA PRO A 74 -22.84 -1.13 10.77
C PRO A 74 -22.18 0.04 10.04
N ALA A 75 -21.94 -0.12 8.74
CA ALA A 75 -21.36 0.93 7.91
C ALA A 75 -22.07 0.97 6.57
N ARG A 76 -22.21 2.18 6.02
CA ARG A 76 -22.74 2.38 4.68
C ARG A 76 -21.88 1.64 3.65
N VAL A 77 -22.52 1.17 2.60
CA VAL A 77 -21.84 0.53 1.46
C VAL A 77 -21.00 1.60 0.73
N ASP A 78 -19.72 1.35 0.55
CA ASP A 78 -18.83 2.22 -0.20
C ASP A 78 -18.28 1.48 -1.42
N TRP A 79 -19.06 1.52 -2.52
CA TRP A 79 -18.65 0.92 -3.79
C TRP A 79 -17.44 1.62 -4.41
N LEU A 80 -17.28 2.93 -4.18
CA LEU A 80 -16.11 3.65 -4.67
C LEU A 80 -14.83 3.16 -3.98
N ALA A 81 -14.86 2.94 -2.66
CA ALA A 81 -13.73 2.35 -1.96
C ALA A 81 -13.39 0.94 -2.48
N ALA A 82 -14.41 0.11 -2.72
CA ALA A 82 -14.21 -1.22 -3.29
C ALA A 82 -13.64 -1.17 -4.72
N ALA A 83 -14.14 -0.26 -5.57
CA ALA A 83 -13.64 -0.06 -6.91
C ALA A 83 -12.19 0.46 -6.92
N MET A 84 -11.84 1.38 -6.01
CA MET A 84 -10.47 1.87 -5.87
C MET A 84 -9.51 0.77 -5.37
N LEU A 85 -9.96 -0.07 -4.44
CA LEU A 85 -9.19 -1.23 -3.99
C LEU A 85 -8.96 -2.22 -5.15
N PHE A 86 -10.00 -2.53 -5.92
CA PHE A 86 -9.90 -3.36 -7.12
C PHE A 86 -8.93 -2.74 -8.15
N ALA A 87 -9.09 -1.45 -8.48
CA ALA A 87 -8.24 -0.75 -9.43
C ALA A 87 -6.77 -0.79 -8.97
N TYR A 88 -6.52 -0.52 -7.68
CA TYR A 88 -5.18 -0.68 -7.11
C TYR A 88 -4.61 -2.07 -7.37
N VAL A 89 -5.33 -3.13 -7.02
CA VAL A 89 -4.83 -4.51 -7.17
C VAL A 89 -4.63 -4.88 -8.63
N ALA A 90 -5.56 -4.52 -9.51
CA ALA A 90 -5.47 -4.80 -10.94
C ALA A 90 -4.26 -4.10 -11.57
N PHE A 91 -4.19 -2.77 -11.49
CA PHE A 91 -3.09 -2.02 -12.11
C PHE A 91 -1.72 -2.35 -11.52
N PHE A 92 -1.65 -2.61 -10.20
CA PHE A 92 -0.46 -3.08 -9.51
C PHE A 92 0.04 -4.41 -10.09
N SER A 93 -0.83 -5.40 -10.29
CA SER A 93 -0.47 -6.71 -10.83
C SER A 93 0.03 -6.57 -12.27
N PHE A 94 -0.67 -5.85 -13.12
CA PHE A 94 -0.22 -5.64 -14.51
C PHE A 94 1.09 -4.84 -14.60
N ALA A 95 1.32 -3.90 -13.70
CA ALA A 95 2.57 -3.11 -13.67
C ALA A 95 3.80 -3.98 -13.35
N TYR A 96 3.65 -4.96 -12.46
CA TYR A 96 4.76 -5.85 -12.08
C TYR A 96 5.13 -6.92 -13.12
N LEU A 97 4.44 -6.99 -14.22
CA LEU A 97 4.96 -7.73 -15.40
C LEU A 97 6.29 -7.16 -15.87
N SER A 98 6.48 -5.85 -15.77
CA SER A 98 7.62 -5.16 -16.36
C SER A 98 8.47 -4.35 -15.37
N LEU A 99 7.95 -4.02 -14.20
CA LEU A 99 8.66 -3.20 -13.21
C LEU A 99 9.44 -4.06 -12.21
N PRO A 100 10.68 -3.67 -11.86
CA PRO A 100 11.36 -4.17 -10.66
C PRO A 100 10.59 -3.82 -9.39
N ALA A 101 10.73 -4.66 -8.34
CA ALA A 101 9.98 -4.52 -7.09
C ALA A 101 10.21 -3.15 -6.42
N GLY A 102 11.47 -2.70 -6.31
CA GLY A 102 11.81 -1.41 -5.72
C GLY A 102 11.29 -0.22 -6.52
N THR A 103 11.41 -0.27 -7.85
CA THR A 103 10.91 0.78 -8.76
C THR A 103 9.38 0.88 -8.66
N GLY A 104 8.68 -0.25 -8.73
CA GLY A 104 7.23 -0.29 -8.60
C GLY A 104 6.75 0.25 -7.26
N ALA A 105 7.36 -0.18 -6.16
CA ALA A 105 7.02 0.32 -4.83
C ALA A 105 7.26 1.83 -4.69
N LEU A 106 8.36 2.36 -5.24
CA LEU A 106 8.65 3.79 -5.20
C LEU A 106 7.61 4.62 -5.98
N ILE A 107 7.25 4.19 -7.19
CA ILE A 107 6.20 4.85 -7.98
C ILE A 107 4.86 4.79 -7.25
N LEU A 108 4.48 3.61 -6.74
CA LEU A 108 3.24 3.40 -6.01
C LEU A 108 3.12 4.36 -4.82
N PHE A 109 4.09 4.29 -3.89
CA PHE A 109 4.06 5.09 -2.66
C PHE A 109 4.24 6.58 -2.93
N GLY A 110 5.04 6.96 -3.94
CA GLY A 110 5.14 8.33 -4.42
C GLY A 110 3.78 8.87 -4.88
N ALA A 111 3.09 8.14 -5.75
CA ALA A 111 1.77 8.51 -6.25
C ALA A 111 0.71 8.54 -5.14
N VAL A 112 0.73 7.58 -4.20
CA VAL A 112 -0.15 7.59 -3.01
C VAL A 112 0.02 8.88 -2.22
N GLN A 113 1.25 9.23 -1.88
CA GLN A 113 1.53 10.41 -1.06
C GLN A 113 1.17 11.70 -1.79
N LEU A 114 1.52 11.83 -3.07
CA LEU A 114 1.13 12.99 -3.88
C LEU A 114 -0.40 13.13 -3.99
N THR A 115 -1.13 12.02 -4.14
CA THR A 115 -2.59 12.02 -4.13
C THR A 115 -3.15 12.52 -2.80
N MET A 116 -2.62 12.02 -1.69
CA MET A 116 -3.07 12.43 -0.35
C MET A 116 -2.71 13.89 -0.03
N LEU A 117 -1.56 14.35 -0.46
CA LEU A 117 -1.14 15.75 -0.30
C LEU A 117 -1.97 16.68 -1.20
N GLY A 118 -2.20 16.28 -2.45
CA GLY A 118 -3.07 17.03 -3.38
C GLY A 118 -4.50 17.15 -2.89
N ALA A 119 -5.06 16.06 -2.31
CA ALA A 119 -6.38 16.11 -1.68
C ALA A 119 -6.41 17.04 -0.46
N GLY A 120 -5.34 17.10 0.33
CA GLY A 120 -5.18 18.05 1.43
C GLY A 120 -5.22 19.50 0.95
N LEU A 121 -4.48 19.82 -0.12
CA LEU A 121 -4.51 21.13 -0.76
C LEU A 121 -5.91 21.48 -1.28
N GLY A 122 -6.57 20.55 -1.95
CA GLY A 122 -7.94 20.73 -2.46
C GLY A 122 -8.98 20.92 -1.35
N SER A 123 -8.74 20.43 -0.15
CA SER A 123 -9.58 20.66 1.04
C SER A 123 -9.21 21.90 1.85
N GLY A 124 -8.33 22.77 1.33
CA GLY A 124 -7.99 24.06 1.91
C GLY A 124 -6.75 24.02 2.83
N GLU A 125 -6.01 22.92 2.90
CA GLU A 125 -4.73 22.92 3.61
C GLU A 125 -3.74 23.88 2.93
N ARG A 126 -3.08 24.71 3.72
CA ARG A 126 -2.09 25.67 3.21
C ARG A 126 -0.68 25.13 3.40
N PHE A 127 0.08 25.08 2.32
CA PHE A 127 1.50 24.73 2.36
C PHE A 127 2.34 26.00 2.46
N GLY A 128 3.24 26.05 3.44
CA GLY A 128 4.31 27.06 3.47
C GLY A 128 5.34 26.80 2.37
N PRO A 129 6.25 27.76 2.11
CA PRO A 129 7.25 27.64 1.02
C PRO A 129 8.08 26.36 1.09
N VAL A 130 8.49 25.95 2.29
CA VAL A 130 9.29 24.72 2.50
C VAL A 130 8.47 23.47 2.17
N ALA A 131 7.17 23.42 2.49
CA ALA A 131 6.30 22.31 2.13
C ALA A 131 6.07 22.25 0.61
N TRP A 132 5.95 23.38 -0.06
CA TRP A 132 5.90 23.47 -1.52
C TRP A 132 7.18 22.95 -2.17
N LEU A 133 8.35 23.32 -1.65
CA LEU A 133 9.63 22.79 -2.12
C LEU A 133 9.65 21.26 -2.01
N GLY A 134 9.23 20.70 -0.89
CA GLY A 134 9.14 19.25 -0.70
C GLY A 134 8.16 18.58 -1.66
N PHE A 135 7.00 19.20 -1.90
CA PHE A 135 6.02 18.68 -2.87
C PHE A 135 6.56 18.66 -4.31
N VAL A 136 7.18 19.75 -4.75
CA VAL A 136 7.78 19.87 -6.08
C VAL A 136 8.95 18.89 -6.23
N LEU A 137 9.77 18.72 -5.20
CA LEU A 137 10.86 17.75 -5.20
C LEU A 137 10.35 16.31 -5.35
N ALA A 138 9.28 15.96 -4.62
CA ALA A 138 8.68 14.63 -4.73
C ALA A 138 8.03 14.39 -6.10
N ALA A 139 7.27 15.34 -6.62
CA ALA A 139 6.66 15.25 -7.94
C ALA A 139 7.73 15.22 -9.06
N GLY A 140 8.74 16.09 -8.97
CA GLY A 140 9.87 16.13 -9.90
C GLY A 140 10.70 14.84 -9.89
N GLY A 141 10.92 14.26 -8.71
CA GLY A 141 11.58 12.96 -8.57
C GLY A 141 10.80 11.81 -9.24
N LEU A 142 9.46 11.82 -9.12
CA LEU A 142 8.62 10.83 -9.80
C LEU A 142 8.65 11.01 -11.33
N VAL A 143 8.58 12.23 -11.80
CA VAL A 143 8.73 12.56 -13.24
C VAL A 143 10.12 12.14 -13.73
N TYR A 144 11.19 12.50 -13.02
CA TYR A 144 12.57 12.10 -13.35
C TYR A 144 12.73 10.59 -13.48
N LEU A 145 12.11 9.82 -12.58
CA LEU A 145 12.18 8.36 -12.59
C LEU A 145 11.61 7.78 -13.90
N VAL A 146 10.50 8.33 -14.41
CA VAL A 146 9.79 7.80 -15.59
C VAL A 146 10.16 8.46 -16.90
N LEU A 147 10.92 9.58 -16.90
CA LEU A 147 11.39 10.22 -18.13
C LEU A 147 12.21 9.24 -18.98
N PRO A 148 12.07 9.24 -20.32
CA PRO A 148 12.86 8.42 -21.20
C PRO A 148 14.37 8.62 -20.98
N GLY A 149 15.15 7.55 -21.12
CA GLY A 149 16.61 7.58 -20.98
C GLY A 149 17.17 6.27 -20.44
N VAL A 150 18.48 6.26 -20.20
CA VAL A 150 19.20 5.07 -19.68
C VAL A 150 18.61 4.67 -18.33
N ALA A 151 18.33 3.37 -18.17
CA ALA A 151 17.72 2.77 -16.98
C ALA A 151 16.33 3.35 -16.61
N ALA A 152 15.60 3.91 -17.59
CA ALA A 152 14.20 4.27 -17.38
C ALA A 152 13.33 3.00 -17.25
N PRO A 153 12.35 2.95 -16.33
CA PRO A 153 11.39 1.85 -16.29
C PRO A 153 10.49 1.87 -17.53
N PRO A 154 9.95 0.72 -17.96
CA PRO A 154 8.97 0.66 -19.03
C PRO A 154 7.78 1.58 -18.73
N LEU A 155 7.49 2.51 -19.66
CA LEU A 155 6.51 3.58 -19.45
C LEU A 155 5.12 3.05 -19.10
N LEU A 156 4.66 2.00 -19.80
CA LEU A 156 3.34 1.40 -19.53
C LEU A 156 3.27 0.89 -18.08
N GLY A 157 4.27 0.13 -17.64
CA GLY A 157 4.35 -0.35 -16.25
C GLY A 157 4.36 0.79 -15.25
N ALA A 158 5.12 1.85 -15.52
CA ALA A 158 5.20 3.03 -14.65
C ALA A 158 3.85 3.76 -14.55
N VAL A 159 3.13 3.94 -15.68
CA VAL A 159 1.80 4.56 -15.71
C VAL A 159 0.79 3.69 -14.95
N LEU A 160 0.75 2.37 -15.20
CA LEU A 160 -0.13 1.46 -14.48
C LEU A 160 0.12 1.52 -12.97
N MET A 161 1.39 1.53 -12.55
CA MET A 161 1.74 1.61 -11.13
C MET A 161 1.37 2.96 -10.52
N ALA A 162 1.52 4.07 -11.26
CA ALA A 162 1.08 5.39 -10.81
C ALA A 162 -0.45 5.44 -10.63
N VAL A 163 -1.21 4.87 -11.56
CA VAL A 163 -2.68 4.74 -11.44
C VAL A 163 -3.05 3.87 -10.23
N ALA A 164 -2.34 2.76 -9.99
CA ALA A 164 -2.52 1.96 -8.79
C ALA A 164 -2.27 2.79 -7.51
N GLY A 165 -1.25 3.63 -7.51
CA GLY A 165 -0.94 4.53 -6.40
C GLY A 165 -2.03 5.58 -6.16
N VAL A 166 -2.55 6.21 -7.21
CA VAL A 166 -3.69 7.14 -7.11
C VAL A 166 -4.91 6.42 -6.55
N ALA A 167 -5.24 5.23 -7.07
CA ALA A 167 -6.37 4.44 -6.61
C ALA A 167 -6.24 4.09 -5.11
N TRP A 168 -5.07 3.67 -4.67
CA TRP A 168 -4.84 3.41 -3.23
C TRP A 168 -4.84 4.69 -2.41
N GLY A 169 -4.34 5.80 -2.92
CA GLY A 169 -4.45 7.12 -2.27
C GLY A 169 -5.91 7.51 -2.02
N VAL A 170 -6.77 7.39 -3.04
CA VAL A 170 -8.21 7.64 -2.92
C VAL A 170 -8.87 6.66 -1.95
N TYR A 171 -8.56 5.36 -2.04
CA TYR A 171 -9.03 4.35 -1.09
C TYR A 171 -8.67 4.69 0.36
N SER A 172 -7.43 5.12 0.59
CA SER A 172 -6.95 5.51 1.92
C SER A 172 -7.65 6.77 2.46
N LEU A 173 -7.93 7.75 1.59
CA LEU A 173 -8.68 8.95 1.95
C LEU A 173 -10.12 8.60 2.36
N ARG A 174 -10.76 7.68 1.67
CA ARG A 174 -12.11 7.21 2.00
C ARG A 174 -12.17 6.37 3.29
N GLY A 175 -11.07 5.73 3.66
CA GLY A 175 -10.93 5.00 4.92
C GLY A 175 -10.73 5.87 6.16
N ARG A 176 -10.50 7.19 5.99
CA ARG A 176 -10.30 8.10 7.14
C ARG A 176 -11.59 8.26 7.94
N GLY A 177 -11.48 8.22 9.26
CA GLY A 177 -12.61 8.43 10.17
C GLY A 177 -13.62 7.29 10.24
N VAL A 178 -13.35 6.15 9.60
CA VAL A 178 -14.20 4.96 9.69
C VAL A 178 -14.06 4.33 11.08
N ALA A 179 -15.18 4.10 11.76
CA ALA A 179 -15.20 3.62 13.14
C ALA A 179 -14.60 2.22 13.33
N ASP A 180 -14.76 1.33 12.33
CA ASP A 180 -14.15 -0.01 12.30
C ASP A 180 -13.43 -0.21 10.96
N PRO A 181 -12.16 0.26 10.86
CA PRO A 181 -11.39 0.19 9.61
C PRO A 181 -11.18 -1.25 9.11
N LEU A 182 -11.01 -2.21 10.02
CA LEU A 182 -10.75 -3.59 9.63
C LEU A 182 -12.01 -4.26 9.04
N ALA A 183 -13.18 -4.06 9.68
CA ALA A 183 -14.42 -4.56 9.12
C ALA A 183 -14.81 -3.86 7.80
N ALA A 184 -14.50 -2.57 7.67
CA ALA A 184 -14.68 -1.84 6.40
C ALA A 184 -13.77 -2.40 5.31
N THR A 185 -12.49 -2.68 5.62
CA THR A 185 -11.54 -3.29 4.69
C THR A 185 -12.00 -4.69 4.26
N ALA A 186 -12.46 -5.53 5.21
CA ALA A 186 -13.00 -6.85 4.87
C ALA A 186 -14.19 -6.74 3.89
N ARG A 187 -15.11 -5.82 4.13
CA ARG A 187 -16.24 -5.57 3.22
C ARG A 187 -15.81 -5.07 1.84
N ASN A 188 -14.79 -4.21 1.79
CA ASN A 188 -14.29 -3.70 0.51
C ASN A 188 -13.57 -4.79 -0.29
N PHE A 189 -12.79 -5.66 0.38
CA PHE A 189 -12.20 -6.83 -0.28
C PHE A 189 -13.29 -7.75 -0.86
N LEU A 190 -14.33 -8.09 -0.08
CA LEU A 190 -15.45 -8.92 -0.56
C LEU A 190 -16.16 -8.32 -1.78
N ARG A 191 -16.33 -6.99 -1.81
CA ARG A 191 -16.95 -6.28 -2.94
C ARG A 191 -16.03 -6.13 -4.15
N ALA A 192 -14.71 -6.11 -3.94
CA ALA A 192 -13.73 -6.06 -5.01
C ALA A 192 -13.60 -7.41 -5.75
N VAL A 193 -13.93 -8.54 -5.08
CA VAL A 193 -13.86 -9.88 -5.68
C VAL A 193 -14.64 -9.99 -6.99
N PRO A 194 -15.93 -9.63 -7.09
CA PRO A 194 -16.65 -9.75 -8.36
C PRO A 194 -16.05 -8.93 -9.48
N LEU A 195 -15.46 -7.76 -9.18
CA LEU A 195 -14.76 -6.93 -10.17
C LEU A 195 -13.49 -7.62 -10.68
N ALA A 196 -12.74 -8.27 -9.77
CA ALA A 196 -11.55 -9.02 -10.13
C ALA A 196 -11.88 -10.26 -10.96
N LEU A 197 -12.94 -11.01 -10.60
CA LEU A 197 -13.40 -12.14 -11.38
C LEU A 197 -13.88 -11.72 -12.78
N ALA A 198 -14.56 -10.58 -12.90
CA ALA A 198 -14.93 -10.03 -14.21
C ALA A 198 -13.69 -9.68 -15.04
N LEU A 199 -12.63 -9.12 -14.45
CA LEU A 199 -11.36 -8.88 -15.12
C LEU A 199 -10.71 -10.20 -15.58
N SER A 200 -10.71 -11.25 -14.73
CA SER A 200 -10.19 -12.57 -15.10
C SER A 200 -10.96 -13.18 -16.25
N LEU A 201 -12.27 -12.97 -16.33
CA LEU A 201 -13.08 -13.43 -17.49
C LEU A 201 -12.69 -12.69 -18.78
N VAL A 202 -12.38 -11.39 -18.73
CA VAL A 202 -11.88 -10.64 -19.90
C VAL A 202 -10.55 -11.19 -20.40
N PHE A 203 -9.68 -11.63 -19.48
CA PHE A 203 -8.36 -12.18 -19.79
C PHE A 203 -8.32 -13.71 -19.85
N ILE A 204 -9.46 -14.38 -19.88
CA ILE A 204 -9.57 -15.85 -19.78
C ILE A 204 -8.72 -16.59 -20.83
N ALA A 205 -8.59 -16.03 -22.03
CA ALA A 205 -7.78 -16.61 -23.10
C ALA A 205 -6.26 -16.60 -22.80
N ARG A 206 -5.82 -15.83 -21.81
CA ARG A 206 -4.42 -15.73 -21.36
C ARG A 206 -4.25 -16.28 -19.95
N ALA A 207 -5.30 -16.82 -19.36
CA ALA A 207 -5.27 -17.31 -17.99
C ALA A 207 -4.35 -18.54 -17.87
N HIS A 208 -3.39 -18.45 -16.98
CA HIS A 208 -2.50 -19.53 -16.59
C HIS A 208 -2.08 -19.34 -15.13
N ALA A 209 -1.91 -20.45 -14.43
CA ALA A 209 -1.41 -20.44 -13.06
C ALA A 209 -0.81 -21.80 -12.71
N ASP A 210 0.43 -21.81 -12.28
CA ASP A 210 1.06 -22.96 -11.67
C ASP A 210 0.90 -22.97 -10.14
N ALA A 211 1.33 -24.04 -9.48
CA ALA A 211 1.21 -24.17 -8.03
C ALA A 211 1.99 -23.09 -7.28
N THR A 212 3.15 -22.66 -7.79
CA THR A 212 3.99 -21.63 -7.18
C THR A 212 3.33 -20.26 -7.31
N GLY A 213 2.82 -19.92 -8.51
CA GLY A 213 2.10 -18.67 -8.75
C GLY A 213 0.85 -18.55 -7.88
N ILE A 214 0.08 -19.63 -7.75
CA ILE A 214 -1.08 -19.69 -6.84
C ILE A 214 -0.65 -19.49 -5.39
N ALA A 215 0.39 -20.20 -4.92
CA ALA A 215 0.87 -20.05 -3.54
C ALA A 215 1.34 -18.62 -3.23
N LEU A 216 2.06 -17.99 -4.16
CA LEU A 216 2.51 -16.60 -4.02
C LEU A 216 1.32 -15.62 -4.02
N ALA A 217 0.31 -15.84 -4.86
CA ALA A 217 -0.90 -15.03 -4.89
C ALA A 217 -1.73 -15.17 -3.59
N VAL A 218 -1.86 -16.40 -3.07
CA VAL A 218 -2.51 -16.66 -1.77
C VAL A 218 -1.72 -16.01 -0.63
N ALA A 219 -0.39 -16.14 -0.60
CA ALA A 219 0.46 -15.49 0.38
C ALA A 219 0.32 -13.95 0.32
N SER A 220 0.30 -13.37 -0.88
CA SER A 220 0.07 -11.94 -1.09
C SER A 220 -1.32 -11.51 -0.56
N GLY A 221 -2.35 -12.28 -0.79
CA GLY A 221 -3.70 -11.96 -0.32
C GLY A 221 -3.90 -12.23 1.17
N ALA A 222 -3.59 -13.43 1.64
CA ALA A 222 -3.86 -13.82 3.02
C ALA A 222 -2.89 -13.18 4.03
N LEU A 223 -1.57 -13.27 3.76
CA LEU A 223 -0.56 -12.83 4.72
C LEU A 223 -0.29 -11.33 4.59
N THR A 224 0.12 -10.85 3.41
CA THR A 224 0.59 -9.48 3.27
C THR A 224 -0.54 -8.45 3.11
N SER A 225 -1.67 -8.84 2.54
CA SER A 225 -2.87 -7.99 2.50
C SER A 225 -3.78 -8.26 3.71
N GLY A 226 -4.29 -9.47 3.91
CA GLY A 226 -5.23 -9.78 5.00
C GLY A 226 -4.65 -9.53 6.38
N LEU A 227 -3.68 -10.33 6.80
CA LEU A 227 -3.03 -10.15 8.11
C LEU A 227 -2.20 -8.87 8.17
N GLY A 228 -1.59 -8.44 7.06
CA GLY A 228 -0.88 -7.17 6.97
C GLY A 228 -1.74 -5.98 7.38
N TYR A 229 -3.00 -5.92 6.93
CA TYR A 229 -3.94 -4.88 7.37
C TYR A 229 -4.34 -5.02 8.84
N VAL A 230 -4.49 -6.26 9.36
CA VAL A 230 -4.77 -6.47 10.80
C VAL A 230 -3.65 -5.86 11.65
N VAL A 231 -2.41 -6.19 11.32
CA VAL A 231 -1.21 -5.69 12.01
C VAL A 231 -1.07 -4.18 11.84
N TRP A 232 -1.31 -3.67 10.63
CA TRP A 232 -1.26 -2.23 10.35
C TRP A 232 -2.28 -1.44 11.17
N TYR A 233 -3.54 -1.88 11.25
CA TYR A 233 -4.53 -1.18 12.06
C TYR A 233 -4.24 -1.26 13.56
N ALA A 234 -3.63 -2.36 14.03
CA ALA A 234 -3.14 -2.46 15.41
C ALA A 234 -1.97 -1.48 15.69
N ALA A 235 -1.07 -1.30 14.73
CA ALA A 235 -0.01 -0.29 14.80
C ALA A 235 -0.57 1.13 14.73
N LEU A 236 -1.50 1.39 13.79
CA LEU A 236 -2.07 2.70 13.51
C LEU A 236 -2.82 3.28 14.71
N ALA A 237 -3.45 2.44 15.53
CA ALA A 237 -4.11 2.86 16.77
C ALA A 237 -3.13 3.47 17.80
N ARG A 238 -1.82 3.31 17.60
CA ARG A 238 -0.73 3.75 18.50
C ARG A 238 0.14 4.84 17.89
N LEU A 239 -0.10 5.18 16.62
CA LEU A 239 0.68 6.15 15.86
C LEU A 239 -0.15 7.40 15.58
N SER A 240 0.47 8.57 15.66
CA SER A 240 -0.12 9.75 15.07
C SER A 240 -0.21 9.61 13.55
N ALA A 241 -1.12 10.35 12.91
CA ALA A 241 -1.25 10.36 11.45
C ALA A 241 0.09 10.70 10.75
N MET A 242 0.88 11.59 11.35
CA MET A 242 2.20 11.97 10.85
C MET A 242 3.21 10.84 10.96
N GLN A 243 3.27 10.16 12.12
CA GLN A 243 4.13 8.99 12.29
C GLN A 243 3.76 7.88 11.31
N ALA A 244 2.46 7.60 11.16
CA ALA A 244 1.96 6.60 10.22
C ALA A 244 2.36 6.92 8.77
N ALA A 245 2.25 8.18 8.34
CA ALA A 245 2.69 8.60 7.00
C ALA A 245 4.21 8.48 6.84
N THR A 246 4.97 8.86 7.87
CA THR A 246 6.44 8.83 7.82
C THR A 246 6.99 7.40 7.76
N VAL A 247 6.47 6.47 8.57
CA VAL A 247 6.98 5.10 8.57
C VAL A 247 6.71 4.37 7.25
N GLN A 248 5.63 4.71 6.54
CA GLN A 248 5.33 4.14 5.22
C GLN A 248 6.39 4.48 4.16
N LEU A 249 7.20 5.54 4.36
CA LEU A 249 8.32 5.86 3.45
C LEU A 249 9.43 4.80 3.47
N SER A 250 9.45 3.94 4.48
CA SER A 250 10.38 2.80 4.52
C SER A 250 10.01 1.69 3.53
N VAL A 251 8.74 1.58 3.11
CA VAL A 251 8.28 0.45 2.28
C VAL A 251 8.99 0.36 0.93
N PRO A 252 9.15 1.44 0.14
CA PRO A 252 9.92 1.38 -1.10
C PRO A 252 11.38 0.95 -0.90
N LEU A 253 12.00 1.38 0.21
CA LEU A 253 13.38 0.99 0.53
C LEU A 253 13.46 -0.50 0.87
N LEU A 254 12.53 -1.01 1.69
CA LEU A 254 12.44 -2.44 2.01
C LEU A 254 12.17 -3.27 0.75
N ALA A 255 11.29 -2.81 -0.15
CA ALA A 255 11.01 -3.49 -1.41
C ALA A 255 12.24 -3.49 -2.34
N ALA A 256 13.02 -2.40 -2.40
CA ALA A 256 14.24 -2.34 -3.18
C ALA A 256 15.32 -3.28 -2.62
N ILE A 257 15.53 -3.28 -1.30
CA ILE A 257 16.45 -4.21 -0.63
C ILE A 257 16.02 -5.66 -0.87
N GLY A 258 14.73 -5.97 -0.70
CA GLY A 258 14.19 -7.30 -0.97
C GLY A 258 14.33 -7.71 -2.43
N GLY A 259 14.15 -6.78 -3.37
CA GLY A 259 14.39 -6.99 -4.81
C GLY A 259 15.83 -7.39 -5.13
N VAL A 260 16.80 -6.72 -4.50
CA VAL A 260 18.22 -7.09 -4.62
C VAL A 260 18.49 -8.48 -4.04
N LEU A 261 18.02 -8.74 -2.83
CA LEU A 261 18.36 -9.95 -2.09
C LEU A 261 17.64 -11.21 -2.60
N LEU A 262 16.38 -11.07 -3.04
CA LEU A 262 15.51 -12.21 -3.36
C LEU A 262 15.24 -12.36 -4.86
N LEU A 263 15.34 -11.28 -5.63
CA LEU A 263 14.99 -11.27 -7.06
C LEU A 263 16.17 -10.93 -7.97
N SER A 264 17.37 -10.74 -7.39
CA SER A 264 18.61 -10.35 -8.12
C SER A 264 18.43 -9.05 -8.93
N GLU A 265 17.57 -8.13 -8.46
CA GLU A 265 17.34 -6.84 -9.10
C GLU A 265 18.45 -5.84 -8.76
N ALA A 266 18.84 -4.99 -9.72
CA ALA A 266 19.86 -3.98 -9.51
C ALA A 266 19.27 -2.64 -9.03
N ILE A 267 19.93 -2.00 -8.07
CA ILE A 267 19.66 -0.61 -7.72
C ILE A 267 20.38 0.30 -8.70
N THR A 268 19.65 0.88 -9.63
CA THR A 268 20.23 1.82 -10.60
C THR A 268 20.50 3.19 -9.93
N PRO A 269 21.51 3.96 -10.41
CA PRO A 269 21.72 5.34 -9.92
C PRO A 269 20.48 6.22 -10.09
N ARG A 270 19.68 5.99 -11.14
CA ARG A 270 18.40 6.66 -11.37
C ARG A 270 17.39 6.37 -10.28
N LEU A 271 17.24 5.10 -9.90
CA LEU A 271 16.34 4.69 -8.81
C LEU A 271 16.79 5.31 -7.48
N ALA A 272 18.10 5.31 -7.20
CA ALA A 272 18.65 5.91 -5.98
C ALA A 272 18.38 7.43 -5.92
N ALA A 273 18.67 8.16 -6.99
CA ALA A 273 18.43 9.60 -7.05
C ALA A 273 16.92 9.94 -6.93
N ALA A 274 16.06 9.21 -7.65
CA ALA A 274 14.62 9.36 -7.56
C ALA A 274 14.10 9.05 -6.15
N SER A 275 14.63 8.01 -5.49
CA SER A 275 14.26 7.66 -4.11
C SER A 275 14.57 8.80 -3.15
N VAL A 276 15.76 9.38 -3.23
CA VAL A 276 16.14 10.55 -2.40
C VAL A 276 15.20 11.73 -2.65
N ALA A 277 14.91 12.05 -3.92
CA ALA A 277 14.03 13.16 -4.26
C ALA A 277 12.58 12.92 -3.79
N ILE A 278 12.00 11.74 -4.07
CA ILE A 278 10.61 11.42 -3.72
C ILE A 278 10.46 11.32 -2.20
N LEU A 279 11.23 10.46 -1.56
CA LEU A 279 11.08 10.19 -0.13
C LEU A 279 11.52 11.38 0.72
N GLY A 280 12.60 12.06 0.33
CA GLY A 280 13.07 13.29 0.97
C GLY A 280 12.07 14.43 0.82
N GLY A 281 11.52 14.64 -0.37
CA GLY A 281 10.48 15.63 -0.63
C GLY A 281 9.24 15.40 0.22
N ILE A 282 8.74 14.16 0.29
CA ILE A 282 7.59 13.81 1.13
C ILE A 282 7.92 14.02 2.61
N ALA A 283 9.10 13.60 3.08
CA ALA A 283 9.54 13.81 4.46
C ALA A 283 9.58 15.30 4.84
N ILE A 284 10.04 16.17 3.93
CA ILE A 284 10.00 17.64 4.12
C ILE A 284 8.56 18.12 4.33
N VAL A 285 7.61 17.75 3.47
CA VAL A 285 6.19 18.15 3.60
C VAL A 285 5.63 17.68 4.94
N LEU A 286 5.85 16.42 5.31
CA LEU A 286 5.35 15.86 6.56
C LEU A 286 5.93 16.57 7.79
N SER A 287 7.22 16.93 7.77
CA SER A 287 7.86 17.66 8.87
C SER A 287 7.24 19.04 9.12
N GLN A 288 6.84 19.75 8.05
CA GLN A 288 6.18 21.06 8.15
C GLN A 288 4.75 20.95 8.72
N LYS A 289 3.98 19.94 8.31
CA LYS A 289 2.65 19.67 8.89
C LYS A 289 2.72 19.40 10.39
N SER A 290 3.75 18.67 10.85
CA SER A 290 3.96 18.41 12.28
C SER A 290 4.21 19.69 13.09
N ARG A 291 4.97 20.64 12.54
CA ARG A 291 5.26 21.92 13.19
C ARG A 291 4.03 22.83 13.26
N SER A 292 3.22 22.86 12.20
CA SER A 292 1.98 23.68 12.17
C SER A 292 0.91 23.17 13.13
N ALA A 293 0.83 21.86 13.36
CA ALA A 293 -0.14 21.27 14.30
C ALA A 293 0.24 21.46 15.78
N ARG A 294 1.48 21.88 16.07
CA ARG A 294 1.97 22.15 17.43
C ARG A 294 1.88 23.64 17.84
N ARG A 295 1.56 24.53 16.90
CA ARG A 295 1.32 25.97 17.11
C ARG A 295 -0.17 26.25 17.17
#